data_d1dd0689f84db3fb73ca0036c2bd62ff
#
_entry.id   d1dd0689f84db3fb73ca0036c2bd62ff
#
_cell.length_a   1.000
_cell.length_b   1.000
_cell.length_c   1.000
_cell.angle_alpha   90.00
_cell.angle_beta   90.00
_cell.angle_gamma   90.00
#
_symmetry.space_group_name_H-M   'P 1'
#
loop_
_entity.id
_entity.type
_entity.pdbx_description
1 polymer ?
#
loop_
_entity_poly.entity_id
_entity_poly.type
_entity_poly.pdbx_seq_one_letter_code
_entity_poly.pdbx_strand_id
1 'polypeptide(L)'
;MLENIRLSLKGIWSHKMRSFLTMLGIIIGIAAIIAIVSTIKGTNEQIKNNLIGSGTNTVTVQLYQNNYPADFSYSTPPEGVPTFDDSVKEKVLALDGVEQASFFHSRDYCDSLFYLNNSLSGSVYGVDGDYIATAGLQVTKGRGFSNADLTQSKNVCLIDETTADAFGGANPIGAILDVMGLACP
;
A
#
# COMPACT_ATOMS: atom_id res chain seq x y z
N MET A 1 50.22 -37.66 -9.99
CA MET A 1 49.05 -36.72 -10.01
C MET A 1 49.43 -35.32 -10.45
N LEU A 2 50.48 -34.70 -9.94
CA LEU A 2 50.90 -33.33 -10.31
C LEU A 2 51.29 -33.19 -11.80
N GLU A 3 51.88 -34.22 -12.41
CA GLU A 3 52.23 -34.20 -13.83
C GLU A 3 50.98 -34.14 -14.74
N ASN A 4 49.92 -34.86 -14.39
CA ASN A 4 48.68 -34.86 -15.17
C ASN A 4 48.00 -33.49 -15.13
N ILE A 5 48.03 -32.79 -13.98
CA ILE A 5 47.52 -31.44 -13.82
C ILE A 5 48.35 -30.46 -14.67
N ARG A 6 49.66 -30.60 -14.66
CA ARG A 6 50.59 -29.75 -15.47
C ARG A 6 50.42 -29.96 -16.98
N LEU A 7 50.18 -31.18 -17.41
CA LEU A 7 49.87 -31.53 -18.81
C LEU A 7 48.52 -30.94 -19.24
N SER A 8 47.49 -31.04 -18.42
CA SER A 8 46.16 -30.46 -18.66
C SER A 8 46.20 -28.92 -18.78
N LEU A 9 46.95 -28.26 -17.91
CA LEU A 9 47.16 -26.81 -17.93
C LEU A 9 47.94 -26.39 -19.22
N LYS A 10 48.95 -27.16 -19.64
CA LYS A 10 49.71 -26.92 -20.84
C LYS A 10 48.86 -27.09 -22.11
N GLY A 11 47.91 -28.04 -22.10
CA GLY A 11 46.93 -28.23 -23.18
C GLY A 11 45.99 -27.03 -23.34
N ILE A 12 45.52 -26.47 -22.23
CA ILE A 12 44.69 -25.25 -22.23
C ILE A 12 45.47 -24.05 -22.79
N TRP A 13 46.71 -23.89 -22.41
CA TRP A 13 47.54 -22.78 -22.92
C TRP A 13 47.95 -22.94 -24.39
N SER A 14 48.07 -24.15 -24.91
CA SER A 14 48.35 -24.42 -26.33
C SER A 14 47.19 -24.00 -27.25
N HIS A 15 45.93 -24.03 -26.74
CA HIS A 15 44.73 -23.65 -27.50
C HIS A 15 43.95 -22.55 -26.80
N LYS A 16 44.62 -21.54 -26.29
CA LYS A 16 44.08 -20.47 -25.47
C LYS A 16 42.85 -19.76 -26.05
N MET A 17 42.78 -19.58 -27.36
CA MET A 17 41.61 -18.96 -28.00
C MET A 17 40.38 -19.84 -27.93
N ARG A 18 40.51 -21.17 -28.09
CA ARG A 18 39.37 -22.09 -28.00
C ARG A 18 38.87 -22.18 -26.55
N SER A 19 39.82 -22.33 -25.61
CA SER A 19 39.46 -22.39 -24.18
C SER A 19 38.85 -21.10 -23.69
N PHE A 20 39.33 -19.95 -24.15
CA PHE A 20 38.74 -18.64 -23.81
C PHE A 20 37.33 -18.51 -24.38
N LEU A 21 37.09 -18.87 -25.65
CA LEU A 21 35.77 -18.80 -26.27
C LEU A 21 34.75 -19.70 -25.56
N THR A 22 35.15 -20.94 -25.20
CA THR A 22 34.25 -21.86 -24.52
C THR A 22 33.92 -21.39 -23.11
N MET A 23 34.91 -20.89 -22.36
CA MET A 23 34.71 -20.32 -21.03
C MET A 23 33.82 -19.08 -21.08
N LEU A 24 34.03 -18.19 -22.07
CA LEU A 24 33.21 -17.01 -22.31
C LEU A 24 31.74 -17.41 -22.59
N GLY A 25 31.52 -18.42 -23.42
CA GLY A 25 30.17 -18.93 -23.69
C GLY A 25 29.44 -19.44 -22.47
N ILE A 26 30.13 -20.17 -21.58
CA ILE A 26 29.55 -20.66 -20.33
C ILE A 26 29.22 -19.50 -19.38
N ILE A 27 30.13 -18.53 -19.25
CA ILE A 27 29.93 -17.36 -18.40
C ILE A 27 28.71 -16.56 -18.86
N ILE A 28 28.62 -16.29 -20.17
CA ILE A 28 27.46 -15.57 -20.73
C ILE A 28 26.16 -16.35 -20.50
N GLY A 29 26.19 -17.67 -20.74
CA GLY A 29 25.02 -18.53 -20.51
C GLY A 29 24.52 -18.48 -19.05
N ILE A 30 25.43 -18.62 -18.09
CA ILE A 30 25.07 -18.57 -16.66
C ILE A 30 24.61 -17.16 -16.27
N ALA A 31 25.30 -16.13 -16.73
CA ALA A 31 24.92 -14.73 -16.45
C ALA A 31 23.52 -14.40 -17.00
N ALA A 32 23.19 -14.87 -18.19
CA ALA A 32 21.87 -14.70 -18.78
C ALA A 32 20.76 -15.38 -17.94
N ILE A 33 20.99 -16.60 -17.47
CA ILE A 33 20.04 -17.33 -16.63
C ILE A 33 19.83 -16.59 -15.31
N ILE A 34 20.91 -16.15 -14.65
CA ILE A 34 20.82 -15.41 -13.39
C ILE A 34 20.04 -14.08 -13.60
N ALA A 35 20.32 -13.36 -14.68
CA ALA A 35 19.63 -12.12 -14.99
C ALA A 35 18.12 -12.35 -15.20
N ILE A 36 17.72 -13.37 -15.96
CA ILE A 36 16.33 -13.71 -16.21
C ILE A 36 15.62 -14.09 -14.89
N VAL A 37 16.21 -14.98 -14.10
CA VAL A 37 15.62 -15.42 -12.82
C VAL A 37 15.49 -14.26 -11.84
N SER A 38 16.49 -13.38 -11.76
CA SER A 38 16.44 -12.21 -10.89
C SER A 38 15.35 -11.22 -11.33
N THR A 39 15.20 -11.00 -12.61
CA THR A 39 14.13 -10.13 -13.15
C THR A 39 12.76 -10.72 -12.87
N ILE A 40 12.55 -12.02 -13.10
CA ILE A 40 11.26 -12.68 -12.82
C ILE A 40 10.93 -12.60 -11.32
N LYS A 41 11.87 -12.86 -10.43
CA LYS A 41 11.65 -12.73 -8.99
C LYS A 41 11.30 -11.31 -8.58
N GLY A 42 12.05 -10.32 -9.09
CA GLY A 42 11.77 -8.92 -8.80
C GLY A 42 10.38 -8.47 -9.29
N THR A 43 10.01 -8.88 -10.50
CA THR A 43 8.68 -8.57 -11.06
C THR A 43 7.55 -9.26 -10.26
N ASN A 44 7.74 -10.52 -9.87
CA ASN A 44 6.74 -11.24 -9.07
C ASN A 44 6.53 -10.60 -7.69
N GLU A 45 7.59 -10.17 -7.01
CA GLU A 45 7.50 -9.41 -5.75
C GLU A 45 6.77 -8.07 -5.96
N GLN A 46 7.06 -7.37 -7.04
CA GLN A 46 6.42 -6.10 -7.37
C GLN A 46 4.93 -6.29 -7.70
N ILE A 47 4.57 -7.33 -8.46
CA ILE A 47 3.19 -7.68 -8.75
C ILE A 47 2.46 -8.06 -7.45
N LYS A 48 3.07 -8.89 -6.61
CA LYS A 48 2.50 -9.29 -5.32
C LYS A 48 2.24 -8.07 -4.43
N ASN A 49 3.21 -7.17 -4.30
CA ASN A 49 3.07 -5.94 -3.52
C ASN A 49 2.00 -5.00 -4.10
N ASN A 50 1.92 -4.88 -5.43
CA ASN A 50 0.89 -4.09 -6.09
C ASN A 50 -0.51 -4.71 -5.94
N LEU A 51 -0.65 -6.03 -5.97
CA LEU A 51 -1.91 -6.72 -5.74
C LEU A 51 -2.37 -6.59 -4.28
N ILE A 52 -1.46 -6.70 -3.34
CA ILE A 52 -1.76 -6.46 -1.92
C ILE A 52 -2.12 -4.99 -1.71
N GLY A 53 -1.37 -4.06 -2.30
CA GLY A 53 -1.60 -2.63 -2.22
C GLY A 53 -2.83 -2.11 -2.99
N SER A 54 -3.41 -2.91 -3.90
CA SER A 54 -4.63 -2.53 -4.63
C SER A 54 -5.93 -3.01 -3.96
N GLY A 55 -5.86 -3.50 -2.72
CA GLY A 55 -7.04 -3.91 -1.96
C GLY A 55 -7.76 -5.15 -2.51
N THR A 56 -7.14 -5.90 -3.41
CA THR A 56 -7.77 -7.10 -4.01
C THR A 56 -8.03 -8.23 -3.01
N ASN A 57 -7.38 -8.18 -1.84
CA ASN A 57 -7.56 -9.14 -0.74
C ASN A 57 -8.48 -8.61 0.37
N THR A 58 -9.12 -7.48 0.17
CA THR A 58 -10.03 -6.89 1.15
C THR A 58 -11.48 -7.14 0.79
N VAL A 59 -12.28 -7.44 1.80
CA VAL A 59 -13.75 -7.56 1.69
C VAL A 59 -14.36 -6.40 2.45
N THR A 60 -15.07 -5.53 1.74
CA THR A 60 -15.80 -4.44 2.37
C THR A 60 -17.19 -4.93 2.75
N VAL A 61 -17.51 -4.80 4.03
CA VAL A 61 -18.84 -5.12 4.57
C VAL A 61 -19.57 -3.82 4.83
N GLN A 62 -20.72 -3.64 4.18
CA GLN A 62 -21.57 -2.45 4.31
C GLN A 62 -22.99 -2.85 4.68
N LEU A 63 -23.66 -1.97 5.39
CA LEU A 63 -25.09 -2.12 5.63
C LEU A 63 -25.89 -1.79 4.36
N TYR A 64 -26.92 -2.57 4.09
CA TYR A 64 -27.81 -2.35 2.98
C TYR A 64 -29.22 -2.11 3.47
N GLN A 65 -29.89 -1.13 2.89
CA GLN A 65 -31.30 -0.87 3.09
C GLN A 65 -31.99 -0.86 1.75
N ASN A 66 -33.05 -1.67 1.59
CA ASN A 66 -33.79 -1.77 0.32
C ASN A 66 -32.91 -2.05 -0.91
N ASN A 67 -31.91 -2.89 -0.75
CA ASN A 67 -30.96 -3.28 -1.80
C ASN A 67 -29.98 -2.18 -2.27
N TYR A 68 -29.89 -1.08 -1.53
CA TYR A 68 -28.93 -0.02 -1.72
C TYR A 68 -28.00 0.07 -0.51
N PRO A 69 -26.72 0.46 -0.66
CA PRO A 69 -25.87 0.77 0.47
C PRO A 69 -26.55 1.79 1.39
N ALA A 70 -26.62 1.49 2.67
CA ALA A 70 -27.22 2.40 3.62
C ALA A 70 -26.30 3.62 3.81
N ASP A 71 -26.80 4.80 3.52
CA ASP A 71 -26.11 6.06 3.69
C ASP A 71 -26.73 6.84 4.84
N PHE A 72 -25.98 7.00 5.92
CA PHE A 72 -26.36 7.77 7.10
C PHE A 72 -25.61 9.10 7.20
N SER A 73 -24.96 9.55 6.12
CA SER A 73 -24.18 10.80 6.10
C SER A 73 -25.01 12.02 6.46
N TYR A 74 -26.32 11.98 6.19
CA TYR A 74 -27.25 13.08 6.39
C TYR A 74 -28.47 12.72 7.26
N SER A 75 -28.51 11.50 7.81
CA SER A 75 -29.65 11.03 8.61
C SER A 75 -29.17 10.21 9.81
N THR A 76 -29.97 10.24 10.88
CA THR A 76 -29.70 9.37 12.04
C THR A 76 -30.04 7.93 11.66
N PRO A 77 -29.17 6.95 11.98
CA PRO A 77 -29.49 5.55 11.75
C PRO A 77 -30.77 5.15 12.48
N PRO A 78 -31.62 4.30 11.85
CA PRO A 78 -32.79 3.77 12.52
C PRO A 78 -32.44 2.99 13.79
N GLU A 79 -33.38 2.89 14.73
CA GLU A 79 -33.21 2.03 15.91
C GLU A 79 -32.97 0.57 15.48
N GLY A 80 -32.00 -0.08 16.14
CA GLY A 80 -31.65 -1.48 15.85
C GLY A 80 -30.60 -1.67 14.77
N VAL A 81 -30.05 -0.59 14.18
CA VAL A 81 -28.86 -0.71 13.32
C VAL A 81 -27.66 -1.06 14.21
N PRO A 82 -26.95 -2.18 13.93
CA PRO A 82 -25.79 -2.57 14.71
C PRO A 82 -24.69 -1.52 14.59
N THR A 83 -24.14 -1.12 15.71
CA THR A 83 -22.91 -0.33 15.77
C THR A 83 -21.71 -1.27 15.79
N PHE A 84 -20.73 -0.96 14.98
CA PHE A 84 -19.47 -1.71 14.97
C PHE A 84 -18.56 -1.17 16.06
N ASP A 85 -18.25 -2.00 17.02
CA ASP A 85 -17.33 -1.73 18.12
C ASP A 85 -16.15 -2.71 18.12
N ASP A 86 -15.22 -2.52 19.04
CA ASP A 86 -14.03 -3.37 19.13
C ASP A 86 -14.39 -4.86 19.33
N SER A 87 -15.53 -5.17 19.96
CA SER A 87 -15.98 -6.55 20.14
C SER A 87 -16.36 -7.22 18.82
N VAL A 88 -16.88 -6.44 17.87
CA VAL A 88 -17.16 -6.93 16.50
C VAL A 88 -15.85 -7.15 15.75
N LYS A 89 -14.88 -6.23 15.89
CA LYS A 89 -13.55 -6.36 15.29
C LYS A 89 -12.84 -7.63 15.77
N GLU A 90 -12.88 -7.92 17.07
CA GLU A 90 -12.32 -9.15 17.64
C GLU A 90 -12.98 -10.41 17.06
N LYS A 91 -14.30 -10.42 16.92
CA LYS A 91 -15.03 -11.54 16.31
C LYS A 91 -14.66 -11.74 14.84
N VAL A 92 -14.47 -10.66 14.09
CA VAL A 92 -14.04 -10.73 12.69
C VAL A 92 -12.62 -11.26 12.57
N LEU A 93 -11.71 -10.81 13.43
CA LEU A 93 -10.32 -11.29 13.48
C LEU A 93 -10.21 -12.77 13.91
N ALA A 94 -11.22 -13.29 14.62
CA ALA A 94 -11.26 -14.71 15.00
C ALA A 94 -11.70 -15.65 13.87
N LEU A 95 -12.15 -15.11 12.73
CA LEU A 95 -12.52 -15.92 11.56
C LEU A 95 -11.27 -16.44 10.85
N ASP A 96 -11.35 -17.68 10.37
CA ASP A 96 -10.27 -18.28 9.62
C ASP A 96 -10.00 -17.55 8.30
N GLY A 97 -8.74 -17.22 8.04
CA GLY A 97 -8.31 -16.50 6.84
C GLY A 97 -8.40 -14.97 6.94
N VAL A 98 -8.81 -14.41 8.08
CA VAL A 98 -8.79 -12.96 8.31
C VAL A 98 -7.51 -12.58 9.05
N GLU A 99 -6.66 -11.80 8.41
CA GLU A 99 -5.40 -11.32 9.00
C GLU A 99 -5.56 -9.96 9.69
N GLN A 100 -6.37 -9.08 9.11
CA GLN A 100 -6.60 -7.72 9.60
C GLN A 100 -8.05 -7.30 9.39
N ALA A 101 -8.53 -6.41 10.24
CA ALA A 101 -9.84 -5.79 10.13
C ALA A 101 -9.74 -4.32 10.54
N SER A 102 -10.45 -3.46 9.85
CA SER A 102 -10.52 -2.03 10.17
C SER A 102 -11.93 -1.51 9.99
N PHE A 103 -12.24 -0.46 10.73
CA PHE A 103 -13.48 0.28 10.58
C PHE A 103 -13.23 1.58 9.83
N PHE A 104 -14.18 1.95 9.00
CA PHE A 104 -14.17 3.25 8.36
C PHE A 104 -15.60 3.77 8.22
N HIS A 105 -15.70 5.08 8.16
CA HIS A 105 -16.91 5.78 7.80
C HIS A 105 -16.59 6.71 6.63
N SER A 106 -17.32 6.59 5.54
CA SER A 106 -17.14 7.43 4.37
C SER A 106 -18.20 8.51 4.29
N ARG A 107 -17.79 9.66 3.84
CA ARG A 107 -18.67 10.74 3.41
C ARG A 107 -18.26 11.14 2.01
N ASP A 108 -19.09 10.72 1.05
CA ASP A 108 -18.88 11.02 -0.35
C ASP A 108 -19.32 12.46 -0.67
N TYR A 109 -18.65 13.08 -1.61
CA TYR A 109 -18.96 14.42 -2.10
C TYR A 109 -18.95 15.50 -1.00
N CYS A 110 -17.94 15.48 -0.13
CA CYS A 110 -17.74 16.54 0.84
C CYS A 110 -17.20 17.80 0.13
N ASP A 111 -17.97 18.86 0.16
CA ASP A 111 -17.62 20.19 -0.36
C ASP A 111 -17.13 21.16 0.73
N SER A 112 -17.11 20.71 1.97
CA SER A 112 -16.65 21.46 3.15
C SER A 112 -15.19 21.15 3.47
N LEU A 113 -14.35 21.11 2.44
CA LEU A 113 -12.92 20.94 2.52
C LEU A 113 -12.25 22.20 2.01
N PHE A 114 -11.37 22.80 2.81
CA PHE A 114 -10.70 24.03 2.42
C PHE A 114 -9.20 23.98 2.69
N TYR A 115 -8.42 24.39 1.72
CA TYR A 115 -7.02 24.74 1.92
C TYR A 115 -6.86 26.23 1.70
N LEU A 116 -6.55 26.99 2.76
CA LEU A 116 -6.60 28.45 2.76
C LEU A 116 -7.99 28.93 2.31
N ASN A 117 -8.07 29.62 1.19
CA ASN A 117 -9.31 30.12 0.59
C ASN A 117 -9.80 29.27 -0.60
N ASN A 118 -9.14 28.15 -0.88
CA ASN A 118 -9.51 27.28 -1.99
C ASN A 118 -10.42 26.16 -1.46
N SER A 119 -11.62 26.05 -2.04
CA SER A 119 -12.51 24.93 -1.80
C SER A 119 -11.99 23.71 -2.55
N LEU A 120 -11.92 22.61 -1.84
CA LEU A 120 -11.63 21.29 -2.38
C LEU A 120 -12.91 20.45 -2.32
N SER A 121 -13.03 19.49 -3.21
CA SER A 121 -14.13 18.55 -3.20
C SER A 121 -13.59 17.13 -3.27
N GLY A 122 -14.17 16.24 -2.50
CA GLY A 122 -13.72 14.85 -2.48
C GLY A 122 -14.48 14.03 -1.45
N SER A 123 -14.08 12.78 -1.29
CA SER A 123 -14.61 11.91 -0.26
C SER A 123 -13.72 11.98 1.00
N VAL A 124 -14.36 12.03 2.15
CA VAL A 124 -13.68 12.02 3.45
C VAL A 124 -13.92 10.68 4.12
N TYR A 125 -12.85 10.06 4.58
CA TYR A 125 -12.90 8.79 5.31
C TYR A 125 -12.44 9.01 6.74
N GLY A 126 -13.33 8.78 7.71
CA GLY A 126 -12.96 8.61 9.10
C GLY A 126 -12.52 7.17 9.30
N VAL A 127 -11.29 6.96 9.74
CA VAL A 127 -10.67 5.63 9.75
C VAL A 127 -10.03 5.32 11.09
N ASP A 128 -9.90 4.04 11.39
CA ASP A 128 -9.10 3.56 12.52
C ASP A 128 -7.61 3.40 12.12
N GLY A 129 -6.77 3.02 13.10
CA GLY A 129 -5.32 2.89 12.89
C GLY A 129 -4.90 1.81 11.92
N ASP A 130 -5.74 0.81 11.71
CA ASP A 130 -5.42 -0.35 10.87
C ASP A 130 -5.88 -0.17 9.42
N TYR A 131 -6.64 0.89 9.14
CA TYR A 131 -7.25 1.11 7.83
C TYR A 131 -6.24 1.15 6.69
N ILE A 132 -5.16 1.90 6.85
CA ILE A 132 -4.13 2.07 5.80
C ILE A 132 -3.54 0.72 5.41
N ALA A 133 -3.21 -0.11 6.40
CA ALA A 133 -2.66 -1.44 6.17
C ALA A 133 -3.71 -2.39 5.57
N THR A 134 -4.94 -2.38 6.11
CA THR A 134 -6.04 -3.23 5.66
C THR A 134 -6.49 -2.88 4.24
N ALA A 135 -6.55 -1.60 3.92
CA ALA A 135 -6.88 -1.13 2.57
C ALA A 135 -5.72 -1.25 1.57
N GLY A 136 -4.55 -1.71 2.02
CA GLY A 136 -3.37 -1.86 1.18
C GLY A 136 -2.79 -0.53 0.69
N LEU A 137 -3.10 0.56 1.37
CA LEU A 137 -2.61 1.89 1.03
C LEU A 137 -1.18 2.09 1.51
N GLN A 138 -0.43 2.90 0.81
CA GLN A 138 0.95 3.23 1.16
C GLN A 138 1.13 4.73 1.29
N VAL A 139 1.72 5.15 2.39
CA VAL A 139 2.12 6.55 2.58
C VAL A 139 3.44 6.78 1.86
N THR A 140 3.39 7.52 0.76
CA THR A 140 4.56 7.81 -0.09
C THR A 140 5.37 8.99 0.41
N LYS A 141 4.73 9.94 1.09
CA LYS A 141 5.36 11.14 1.66
C LYS A 141 4.79 11.42 3.04
N GLY A 142 5.63 11.84 3.98
CA GLY A 142 5.20 12.08 5.35
C GLY A 142 5.18 10.82 6.21
N ARG A 143 4.18 10.71 7.09
CA ARG A 143 3.99 9.58 7.99
C ARG A 143 2.53 9.12 8.03
N GLY A 144 2.30 7.88 8.36
CA GLY A 144 0.98 7.36 8.69
C GLY A 144 0.48 7.80 10.07
N PHE A 145 -0.71 7.34 10.44
CA PHE A 145 -1.27 7.53 11.78
C PHE A 145 -0.43 6.80 12.82
N SER A 146 -0.22 7.45 13.95
CA SER A 146 0.44 6.86 15.12
C SER A 146 -0.58 6.54 16.21
N ASN A 147 -0.25 5.60 17.10
CA ASN A 147 -1.09 5.32 18.25
C ASN A 147 -1.35 6.57 19.13
N ALA A 148 -0.39 7.49 19.18
CA ALA A 148 -0.55 8.76 19.91
C ALA A 148 -1.58 9.69 19.24
N ASP A 149 -1.71 9.67 17.93
CA ASP A 149 -2.72 10.46 17.22
C ASP A 149 -4.13 9.95 17.54
N LEU A 150 -4.29 8.63 17.59
CA LEU A 150 -5.57 7.98 17.91
C LEU A 150 -5.96 8.15 19.38
N THR A 151 -5.05 7.84 20.30
CA THR A 151 -5.33 7.90 21.74
C THR A 151 -5.55 9.32 22.28
N GLN A 152 -4.90 10.31 21.66
CA GLN A 152 -5.02 11.72 22.02
C GLN A 152 -6.07 12.45 21.17
N SER A 153 -6.78 11.74 20.29
CA SER A 153 -7.78 12.31 19.37
C SER A 153 -7.25 13.54 18.61
N LYS A 154 -6.02 13.44 18.08
CA LYS A 154 -5.45 14.52 17.29
C LYS A 154 -6.12 14.62 15.94
N ASN A 155 -6.40 15.84 15.51
CA ASN A 155 -6.92 16.10 14.18
C ASN A 155 -5.77 16.00 13.17
N VAL A 156 -5.50 14.82 12.65
CA VAL A 156 -4.51 14.57 11.60
C VAL A 156 -5.18 13.95 10.40
N CYS A 157 -4.74 14.31 9.20
CA CYS A 157 -5.28 13.75 7.97
C CYS A 157 -4.17 13.23 7.06
N LEU A 158 -4.52 12.25 6.24
CA LEU A 158 -3.76 11.81 5.08
C LEU A 158 -4.55 12.21 3.84
N ILE A 159 -3.86 12.69 2.83
CA ILE A 159 -4.46 13.11 1.56
C ILE A 159 -3.91 12.24 0.44
N ASP A 160 -4.71 12.06 -0.60
CA ASP A 160 -4.27 11.40 -1.82
C ASP A 160 -3.40 12.34 -2.69
N GLU A 161 -2.77 11.79 -3.69
CA GLU A 161 -1.89 12.54 -4.60
C GLU A 161 -2.66 13.61 -5.38
N THR A 162 -3.90 13.33 -5.76
CA THR A 162 -4.76 14.28 -6.48
C THR A 162 -5.09 15.52 -5.63
N THR A 163 -5.40 15.30 -4.36
CA THR A 163 -5.62 16.40 -3.40
C THR A 163 -4.32 17.16 -3.15
N ALA A 164 -3.17 16.48 -3.11
CA ALA A 164 -1.88 17.14 -2.95
C ALA A 164 -1.53 18.06 -4.11
N ASP A 165 -1.94 17.76 -5.34
CA ASP A 165 -1.75 18.62 -6.51
C ASP A 165 -2.52 19.94 -6.40
N ALA A 166 -3.64 19.93 -5.70
CA ALA A 166 -4.45 21.14 -5.46
C ALA A 166 -3.76 22.19 -4.55
N PHE A 167 -2.65 21.80 -3.89
CA PHE A 167 -1.81 22.74 -3.11
C PHE A 167 -0.92 23.64 -4.00
N GLY A 168 -1.03 23.54 -5.34
CA GLY A 168 -0.34 24.43 -6.27
C GLY A 168 1.18 24.32 -6.24
N GLY A 169 1.71 23.13 -5.93
CA GLY A 169 3.15 22.87 -5.82
C GLY A 169 3.77 23.23 -4.46
N ALA A 170 2.98 23.72 -3.51
CA ALA A 170 3.42 23.83 -2.11
C ALA A 170 3.56 22.44 -1.47
N ASN A 171 4.45 22.32 -0.48
CA ASN A 171 4.55 21.07 0.27
C ASN A 171 3.29 20.89 1.15
N PRO A 172 2.48 19.84 0.93
CA PRO A 172 1.28 19.64 1.72
C PRO A 172 1.57 19.13 3.14
N ILE A 173 2.78 18.61 3.41
CA ILE A 173 3.13 18.05 4.72
C ILE A 173 3.23 19.14 5.76
N GLY A 174 2.38 19.05 6.79
CA GLY A 174 2.28 20.04 7.87
C GLY A 174 1.48 21.29 7.49
N ALA A 175 0.84 21.31 6.32
CA ALA A 175 -0.12 22.34 5.97
C ALA A 175 -1.45 22.05 6.70
N ILE A 176 -2.16 23.11 7.06
CA ILE A 176 -3.45 22.99 7.74
C ILE A 176 -4.56 22.89 6.70
N LEU A 177 -5.28 21.79 6.72
CA LEU A 177 -6.48 21.56 5.94
C LEU A 177 -7.71 21.73 6.84
N ASP A 178 -8.68 22.50 6.42
CA ASP A 178 -9.98 22.56 7.09
C ASP A 178 -10.85 21.43 6.54
N VAL A 179 -11.20 20.52 7.40
CA VAL A 179 -12.06 19.36 7.10
C VAL A 179 -13.35 19.53 7.89
N MET A 180 -14.40 20.00 7.24
CA MET A 180 -15.73 20.17 7.86
C MET A 180 -15.70 21.07 9.11
N GLY A 181 -14.88 22.12 9.13
CA GLY A 181 -14.72 23.04 10.25
C GLY A 181 -13.67 22.59 11.29
N LEU A 182 -12.96 21.48 11.04
CA LEU A 182 -11.88 21.01 11.90
C LEU A 182 -10.54 21.27 11.20
N ALA A 183 -9.64 21.97 11.88
CA ALA A 183 -8.28 22.18 11.39
C ALA A 183 -7.44 20.89 11.58
N CYS A 184 -6.97 20.34 10.46
CA CYS A 184 -6.14 19.13 10.41
C CYS A 184 -4.77 19.47 9.82
N PRO A 185 -3.68 19.45 10.61
CA PRO A 185 -2.32 19.62 10.14
C PRO A 185 -1.76 18.37 9.46
#